data_2ba7531a120d977c917a0349fadf29be
#
_entry.id   2ba7531a120d977c917a0349fadf29be
#
_cell.length_a   1.000
_cell.length_b   1.000
_cell.length_c   1.000
_cell.angle_alpha   90.00
_cell.angle_beta   90.00
_cell.angle_gamma   90.00
#
_symmetry.space_group_name_H-M   'P 1'
#
loop_
_entity.id
_entity.type
_entity.pdbx_description
1 polymer ?
#
loop_
_entity_poly.entity_id
_entity_poly.type
_entity_poly.pdbx_seq_one_letter_code
_entity_poly.pdbx_strand_id
1 'polypeptide(L)'
;MSESPRRGEVWMIQFAPGVGSEVSDRHPAVIIQNDIGNELSSTTVVVAITSKWERVYRFMVRLDPPEGGLTCPSVVNGSSIATVARIRLLRRMGRLSPERMADVERAIKANLALD
;
A
#
# COMPACT_ATOMS: atom_id res chain seq x y z
N MET A 1 5.01 -23.37 -1.89
CA MET A 1 4.56 -22.46 -2.94
C MET A 1 3.89 -21.27 -2.29
N SER A 2 4.37 -20.07 -2.59
CA SER A 2 3.81 -18.88 -1.99
C SER A 2 2.48 -18.51 -2.68
N GLU A 3 1.50 -18.12 -1.89
CA GLU A 3 0.25 -17.62 -2.43
C GLU A 3 0.46 -16.27 -3.09
N SER A 4 -0.37 -15.98 -4.09
CA SER A 4 -0.38 -14.66 -4.70
C SER A 4 -0.88 -13.63 -3.68
N PRO A 5 -0.33 -12.41 -3.67
CA PRO A 5 -0.91 -11.34 -2.87
C PRO A 5 -2.31 -11.04 -3.39
N ARG A 6 -3.17 -10.55 -2.49
CA ARG A 6 -4.54 -10.20 -2.84
C ARG A 6 -4.78 -8.72 -2.65
N ARG A 7 -5.57 -8.14 -3.54
CA ARG A 7 -5.95 -6.73 -3.46
C ARG A 7 -6.59 -6.44 -2.10
N GLY A 8 -6.14 -5.39 -1.47
CA GLY A 8 -6.60 -4.97 -0.14
C GLY A 8 -5.75 -5.49 1.02
N GLU A 9 -4.88 -6.45 0.75
CA GLU A 9 -3.96 -6.93 1.80
C GLU A 9 -2.87 -5.91 2.09
N VAL A 10 -2.46 -5.86 3.35
CA VAL A 10 -1.34 -5.05 3.80
C VAL A 10 -0.16 -5.97 4.05
N TRP A 11 0.95 -5.67 3.41
CA TRP A 11 2.19 -6.43 3.52
C TRP A 11 3.34 -5.55 3.95
N MET A 12 4.24 -6.10 4.76
CA MET A 12 5.54 -5.49 4.97
C MET A 12 6.39 -5.78 3.73
N ILE A 13 6.96 -4.74 3.14
CA ILE A 13 7.66 -4.81 1.86
C ILE A 13 9.06 -4.25 1.98
N GLN A 14 10.03 -4.91 1.35
CA GLN A 14 11.38 -4.39 1.19
C GLN A 14 11.44 -3.59 -0.11
N PHE A 15 11.40 -2.27 0.01
CA PHE A 15 11.55 -1.40 -1.16
C PHE A 15 13.01 -1.28 -1.55
N ALA A 16 13.27 -0.95 -2.81
CA ALA A 16 14.62 -0.64 -3.27
C ALA A 16 15.07 0.69 -2.64
N PRO A 17 16.38 0.95 -2.55
CA PRO A 17 16.86 2.25 -2.09
C PRO A 17 16.26 3.35 -2.96
N GLY A 18 15.72 4.38 -2.30
CA GLY A 18 15.08 5.50 -2.99
C GLY A 18 16.02 6.69 -3.14
N VAL A 19 15.58 7.65 -3.94
CA VAL A 19 16.26 8.93 -4.12
C VAL A 19 15.33 10.03 -3.61
N GLY A 20 15.85 10.91 -2.77
CA GLY A 20 15.06 12.01 -2.21
C GLY A 20 13.89 11.48 -1.37
N SER A 21 12.67 11.86 -1.75
CA SER A 21 11.45 11.49 -1.02
C SER A 21 10.83 10.17 -1.47
N GLU A 22 11.51 9.42 -2.33
CA GLU A 22 11.01 8.11 -2.74
C GLU A 22 10.98 7.14 -1.56
N VAL A 23 9.98 6.25 -1.55
CA VAL A 23 9.88 5.20 -0.52
C VAL A 23 11.08 4.27 -0.63
N SER A 24 11.71 4.01 0.52
CA SER A 24 12.88 3.13 0.60
C SER A 24 12.78 2.26 1.85
N ASP A 25 13.69 1.31 1.99
CA ASP A 25 13.76 0.41 3.15
C ASP A 25 12.49 -0.42 3.31
N ARG A 26 12.15 -0.77 4.56
CA ARG A 26 10.98 -1.59 4.86
C ARG A 26 9.82 -0.72 5.26
N HIS A 27 8.71 -0.87 4.55
CA HIS A 27 7.47 -0.17 4.86
C HIS A 27 6.29 -1.08 4.64
N PRO A 28 5.23 -0.91 5.43
CA PRO A 28 3.95 -1.53 5.08
C PRO A 28 3.43 -0.88 3.81
N ALA A 29 2.66 -1.64 3.05
CA ALA A 29 1.97 -1.12 1.87
C ALA A 29 0.72 -1.95 1.62
N VAL A 30 -0.26 -1.33 0.97
CA VAL A 30 -1.49 -2.01 0.60
C VAL A 30 -1.42 -2.41 -0.87
N ILE A 31 -1.82 -3.66 -1.15
CA ILE A 31 -1.90 -4.18 -2.52
C ILE A 31 -3.10 -3.57 -3.21
N ILE A 32 -2.89 -2.90 -4.34
CA ILE A 32 -3.97 -2.27 -5.10
C ILE A 32 -4.16 -2.91 -6.47
N GLN A 33 -3.20 -3.71 -6.95
CA GLN A 33 -3.35 -4.41 -8.21
C GLN A 33 -4.50 -5.41 -8.12
N ASN A 34 -5.25 -5.58 -9.23
CA ASN A 34 -6.34 -6.56 -9.27
C ASN A 34 -5.81 -7.98 -9.11
N ASP A 35 -6.67 -8.90 -8.66
CA ASP A 35 -6.24 -10.25 -8.30
C ASP A 35 -5.88 -11.11 -9.51
N ILE A 36 -6.42 -10.81 -10.69
CA ILE A 36 -6.01 -11.50 -11.91
C ILE A 36 -4.55 -11.18 -12.21
N GLY A 37 -4.18 -9.90 -12.16
CA GLY A 37 -2.80 -9.48 -12.34
C GLY A 37 -1.89 -10.04 -11.25
N ASN A 38 -2.36 -10.05 -10.00
CA ASN A 38 -1.59 -10.61 -8.88
C ASN A 38 -1.27 -12.09 -9.07
N GLU A 39 -2.19 -12.82 -9.68
CA GLU A 39 -2.00 -14.25 -9.91
C GLU A 39 -1.06 -14.53 -11.09
N LEU A 40 -1.14 -13.71 -12.13
CA LEU A 40 -0.42 -13.95 -13.38
C LEU A 40 0.94 -13.26 -13.47
N SER A 41 1.19 -12.26 -12.65
CA SER A 41 2.39 -11.44 -12.76
C SER A 41 3.41 -11.75 -11.67
N SER A 42 4.68 -11.56 -11.98
CA SER A 42 5.76 -11.63 -10.99
C SER A 42 5.89 -10.34 -10.19
N THR A 43 5.07 -9.34 -10.48
CA THR A 43 5.05 -8.05 -9.80
C THR A 43 3.64 -7.74 -9.32
N THR A 44 3.54 -6.82 -8.36
CA THR A 44 2.26 -6.26 -7.95
C THR A 44 2.39 -4.76 -7.78
N VAL A 45 1.26 -4.06 -7.72
CA VAL A 45 1.23 -2.61 -7.52
C VAL A 45 0.72 -2.34 -6.11
N VAL A 46 1.45 -1.48 -5.40
CA VAL A 46 1.18 -1.18 -3.99
C VAL A 46 1.16 0.32 -3.76
N VAL A 47 0.57 0.72 -2.65
CA VAL A 47 0.63 2.10 -2.15
C VAL A 47 1.24 2.06 -0.76
N ALA A 48 2.28 2.85 -0.55
CA ALA A 48 3.03 2.82 0.70
C ALA A 48 2.22 3.39 1.87
N ILE A 49 2.48 2.83 3.05
CA ILE A 49 1.90 3.26 4.31
C ILE A 49 3.05 3.77 5.18
N THR A 50 2.87 4.93 5.81
CA THR A 50 3.88 5.52 6.68
C THR A 50 3.28 5.87 8.03
N SER A 51 4.10 5.76 9.09
CA SER A 51 3.71 6.21 10.43
C SER A 51 4.16 7.64 10.70
N LYS A 52 4.77 8.31 9.71
CA LYS A 52 5.25 9.69 9.84
C LYS A 52 4.55 10.57 8.82
N TRP A 53 3.81 11.56 9.30
CA TRP A 53 3.15 12.55 8.44
C TRP A 53 2.88 13.79 9.28
N GLU A 54 2.80 14.94 8.59
CA GLU A 54 2.47 16.20 9.26
C GLU A 54 0.99 16.56 9.04
N ARG A 55 0.44 16.16 7.88
CA ARG A 55 -0.86 16.59 7.43
C ARG A 55 -1.47 15.54 6.51
N VAL A 56 -2.78 15.29 6.64
CA VAL A 56 -3.48 14.38 5.76
C VAL A 56 -4.08 15.16 4.61
N TYR A 57 -3.55 14.95 3.42
CA TYR A 57 -4.05 15.54 2.18
C TYR A 57 -5.11 14.66 1.55
N ARG A 58 -5.81 15.16 0.51
CA ARG A 58 -6.84 14.41 -0.20
C ARG A 58 -6.34 13.10 -0.81
N PHE A 59 -5.06 13.02 -1.12
CA PHE A 59 -4.43 11.81 -1.66
C PHE A 59 -3.89 10.90 -0.57
N MET A 60 -4.29 11.11 0.68
CA MET A 60 -3.88 10.29 1.82
C MET A 60 -5.09 9.76 2.57
N VAL A 61 -4.91 8.63 3.25
CA VAL A 61 -5.95 8.03 4.10
C VAL A 61 -5.34 7.67 5.44
N ARG A 62 -5.93 8.19 6.51
CA ARG A 62 -5.51 7.82 7.85
C ARG A 62 -6.06 6.45 8.22
N LEU A 63 -5.20 5.62 8.81
CA LEU A 63 -5.55 4.29 9.31
C LEU A 63 -5.16 4.21 10.78
N ASP A 64 -6.09 3.73 11.61
CA ASP A 64 -5.82 3.51 13.02
C ASP A 64 -5.81 2.02 13.32
N PRO A 65 -4.91 1.55 14.23
CA PRO A 65 -4.88 0.14 14.60
C PRO A 65 -6.23 -0.34 15.13
N PRO A 66 -6.62 -1.59 14.86
CA PRO A 66 -5.83 -2.64 14.22
C PRO A 66 -6.06 -2.77 12.72
N GLU A 67 -6.61 -1.75 12.06
CA GLU A 67 -6.88 -1.77 10.62
C GLU A 67 -5.65 -2.24 9.85
N GLY A 68 -5.83 -3.21 8.96
CA GLY A 68 -4.74 -3.73 8.13
C GLY A 68 -3.63 -4.43 8.89
N GLY A 69 -3.84 -4.77 10.17
CA GLY A 69 -2.80 -5.37 11.00
C GLY A 69 -1.75 -4.37 11.47
N LEU A 70 -2.02 -3.08 11.32
CA LEU A 70 -1.11 -2.02 11.77
C LEU A 70 -1.10 -1.94 13.30
N THR A 71 0.06 -1.61 13.86
CA THR A 71 0.25 -1.50 15.30
C THR A 71 0.35 -0.06 15.79
N CYS A 72 0.45 0.90 14.88
CA CYS A 72 0.47 2.32 15.23
C CYS A 72 -0.34 3.11 14.21
N PRO A 73 -0.83 4.32 14.57
CA PRO A 73 -1.51 5.18 13.61
C PRO A 73 -0.62 5.44 12.40
N SER A 74 -1.22 5.39 11.23
CA SER A 74 -0.48 5.47 9.96
C SER A 74 -1.33 6.18 8.92
N VAL A 75 -0.71 6.51 7.79
CA VAL A 75 -1.43 7.00 6.61
C VAL A 75 -1.01 6.22 5.38
N VAL A 76 -2.00 5.94 4.54
CA VAL A 76 -1.73 5.48 3.17
C VAL A 76 -1.42 6.73 2.37
N ASN A 77 -0.27 6.75 1.72
CA ASN A 77 0.12 7.91 0.91
C ASN A 77 -0.12 7.60 -0.56
N GLY A 78 -1.23 8.11 -1.11
CA GLY A 78 -1.62 7.88 -2.50
C GLY A 78 -0.65 8.44 -3.52
N SER A 79 0.35 9.23 -3.11
CA SER A 79 1.41 9.68 -4.02
C SER A 79 2.57 8.69 -4.09
N SER A 80 2.60 7.67 -3.22
CA SER A 80 3.67 6.67 -3.18
C SER A 80 3.16 5.34 -3.74
N ILE A 81 2.83 5.34 -5.02
CA ILE A 81 2.39 4.15 -5.75
C ILE A 81 3.63 3.53 -6.39
N ALA A 82 3.79 2.22 -6.23
CA ALA A 82 4.97 1.55 -6.76
C ALA A 82 4.63 0.16 -7.27
N THR A 83 5.32 -0.25 -8.33
CA THR A 83 5.31 -1.63 -8.79
C THR A 83 6.51 -2.32 -8.16
N VAL A 84 6.26 -3.44 -7.48
CA VAL A 84 7.30 -4.18 -6.77
C VAL A 84 7.29 -5.64 -7.18
N ALA A 85 8.47 -6.26 -7.19
CA ALA A 85 8.57 -7.69 -7.43
C ALA A 85 7.97 -8.45 -6.24
N ARG A 86 7.28 -9.54 -6.51
CA ARG A 86 6.63 -10.33 -5.46
C ARG A 86 7.60 -10.82 -4.39
N ILE A 87 8.85 -11.05 -4.76
CA ILE A 87 9.88 -11.48 -3.79
C ILE A 87 10.19 -10.42 -2.73
N ARG A 88 9.76 -9.16 -2.95
CA ARG A 88 9.94 -8.09 -1.98
C ARG A 88 8.86 -8.09 -0.90
N LEU A 89 7.81 -8.88 -1.06
CA LEU A 89 6.76 -9.03 -0.07
C LEU A 89 7.29 -9.94 1.05
N LEU A 90 7.49 -9.37 2.23
CA LEU A 90 8.13 -10.09 3.33
C LEU A 90 7.13 -10.83 4.21
N ARG A 91 6.03 -10.16 4.56
CA ARG A 91 5.08 -10.71 5.51
C ARG A 91 3.72 -10.05 5.34
N ARG A 92 2.66 -10.85 5.26
CA ARG A 92 1.31 -10.30 5.26
C ARG A 92 0.95 -9.86 6.67
N MET A 93 0.53 -8.61 6.83
CA MET A 93 0.17 -8.03 8.11
C MET A 93 -1.33 -8.13 8.39
N GLY A 94 -2.15 -7.97 7.36
CA GLY A 94 -3.58 -7.97 7.50
C GLY A 94 -4.26 -7.56 6.20
N ARG A 95 -5.47 -7.02 6.33
CA ARG A 95 -6.28 -6.59 5.20
C ARG A 95 -7.06 -5.35 5.58
N LEU A 96 -7.20 -4.42 4.66
CA LEU A 96 -8.06 -3.26 4.87
C LEU A 96 -9.53 -3.66 4.69
N SER A 97 -10.40 -3.01 5.46
CA SER A 97 -11.84 -3.18 5.29
C SER A 97 -12.28 -2.62 3.93
N PRO A 98 -13.45 -3.06 3.42
CA PRO A 98 -13.98 -2.49 2.17
C PRO A 98 -14.14 -0.97 2.23
N GLU A 99 -14.52 -0.41 3.38
CA GLU A 99 -14.64 1.04 3.54
C GLU A 99 -13.28 1.74 3.39
N ARG A 100 -12.25 1.18 4.02
CA ARG A 100 -10.90 1.76 3.91
C ARG A 100 -10.35 1.61 2.50
N MET A 101 -10.64 0.49 1.82
CA MET A 101 -10.22 0.32 0.43
C MET A 101 -10.90 1.35 -0.49
N ALA A 102 -12.18 1.66 -0.25
CA ALA A 102 -12.86 2.72 -1.00
C ALA A 102 -12.18 4.07 -0.78
N ASP A 103 -11.75 4.35 0.44
CA ASP A 103 -11.01 5.58 0.75
C ASP A 103 -9.66 5.61 0.02
N VAL A 104 -8.96 4.49 -0.03
CA VAL A 104 -7.67 4.37 -0.74
C VAL A 104 -7.89 4.62 -2.24
N GLU A 105 -8.93 4.04 -2.82
CA GLU A 105 -9.26 4.25 -4.23
C GLU A 105 -9.50 5.72 -4.52
N ARG A 106 -10.26 6.39 -3.65
CA ARG A 106 -10.54 7.82 -3.79
C ARG A 106 -9.26 8.64 -3.71
N ALA A 107 -8.36 8.30 -2.79
CA ALA A 107 -7.09 8.98 -2.63
C ALA A 107 -6.20 8.83 -3.87
N ILE A 108 -6.15 7.63 -4.45
CA ILE A 108 -5.40 7.35 -5.67
C ILE A 108 -5.96 8.17 -6.83
N LYS A 109 -7.28 8.17 -6.99
CA LYS A 109 -7.93 8.97 -8.05
C LYS A 109 -7.63 10.45 -7.89
N ALA A 110 -7.64 10.95 -6.66
CA ALA A 110 -7.30 12.35 -6.39
C ALA A 110 -5.86 12.64 -6.80
N ASN A 111 -4.92 11.76 -6.47
CA ASN A 111 -3.51 11.96 -6.81
C ASN A 111 -3.27 11.92 -8.32
N LEU A 112 -3.96 11.03 -9.02
CA LEU A 112 -3.73 10.80 -10.44
C LEU A 112 -4.70 11.59 -11.33
N ALA A 113 -5.58 12.38 -10.74
CA ALA A 113 -6.58 13.18 -11.46
C ALA A 113 -7.45 12.31 -12.38
N LEU A 114 -7.94 11.19 -11.84
CA LEU A 114 -8.77 10.24 -12.60
C LEU A 114 -10.26 10.51 -12.47
N ASP A 115 -10.66 11.55 -11.77
CA ASP A 115 -12.06 11.95 -11.64
C ASP A 115 -12.33 13.21 -12.41
#